data_80cb114a147816b726f460a89d367429
#
_entry.id   80cb114a147816b726f460a89d367429
#
_cell.length_a   1.000
_cell.length_b   1.000
_cell.length_c   1.000
_cell.angle_alpha   90.00
_cell.angle_beta   90.00
_cell.angle_gamma   90.00
#
_symmetry.space_group_name_H-M   'P 1'
#
loop_
_entity.id
_entity.type
_entity.pdbx_description
1 polymer ?
#
loop_
_entity_poly.entity_id
_entity_poly.type
_entity_poly.pdbx_seq_one_letter_code
_entity_poly.pdbx_strand_id
1 'polypeptide(L)'
;MSEKLWGGRFSKTTDEMINEFQASIGFDRRMYREDIAGSLAHAAMLAKVGILSEDDRAAIEKGLRDILAQIERGEFAFSVELEDIHMNIEKRLTDAIGEAGSRLHTARSRNDQVALDTHMFVRHAVVDVLDHIRELQHALVESAAANKDVIMPGYTHLQRAQPILFAHHLMAYFGMLARDFERFQGVYARTDIMPLGAGALAGTTLPIDRAFVAKRLNFERIYTNSLDAVSDRDYILEFLSAASILMVHLSRLSEEIILWCSREFSFVELDDAHCTGSSMMPQKKNPDVSELVRGKTGRVVGHLMAMLTAVKGLPLAYNKDLQEDKEGLFDTIDTVKFSLAVYAQLIRGMKVRADVMRHAVEADFSNATDLADYLVRKGMPFRQAHSVSGQAVAHCIERKIWLADLPLADYQKLSALFDEDVYEAIRPETCVAYRNSYGGTSYEQADTQLEAARELMTEEHKIISTLTGKQEIL
;
A
#
# COMPACT_ATOMS: atom_id res chain seq x y z
N MET A 1 43.75 14.41 7.14
CA MET A 1 42.84 15.03 6.15
C MET A 1 42.43 13.93 5.20
N SER A 2 41.19 13.50 5.20
CA SER A 2 40.72 12.52 4.23
C SER A 2 40.60 13.23 2.88
N GLU A 3 41.50 12.91 1.93
CA GLU A 3 41.32 13.34 0.56
C GLU A 3 40.04 12.65 0.00
N LYS A 4 39.06 13.45 -0.46
CA LYS A 4 37.90 12.91 -1.17
C LYS A 4 38.39 12.21 -2.42
N LEU A 5 37.81 11.04 -2.74
CA LEU A 5 38.20 10.20 -3.90
C LEU A 5 38.15 10.93 -5.25
N TRP A 6 37.46 12.09 -5.34
CA TRP A 6 37.34 12.95 -6.51
C TRP A 6 38.07 14.29 -6.42
N GLY A 7 39.00 14.47 -5.42
CA GLY A 7 39.60 15.75 -5.07
C GLY A 7 40.67 16.29 -6.01
N GLY A 8 41.13 15.55 -7.02
CA GLY A 8 42.36 15.86 -7.78
C GLY A 8 42.42 17.22 -8.52
N ARG A 9 41.28 17.88 -8.74
CA ARG A 9 41.21 19.20 -9.38
C ARG A 9 41.15 20.36 -8.39
N PHE A 10 40.72 20.09 -7.14
CA PHE A 10 40.39 21.13 -6.21
C PHE A 10 41.58 21.53 -5.33
N SER A 11 41.85 22.83 -5.18
CA SER A 11 42.93 23.39 -4.39
C SER A 11 42.57 23.68 -2.92
N LYS A 12 41.27 23.47 -2.56
CA LYS A 12 40.76 23.70 -1.20
C LYS A 12 39.90 22.53 -0.76
N THR A 13 39.90 22.24 0.55
CA THR A 13 38.95 21.32 1.17
C THR A 13 37.52 21.90 1.15
N THR A 14 36.53 21.04 1.02
CA THR A 14 35.15 21.45 1.12
C THR A 14 34.82 21.90 2.55
N ASP A 15 34.07 22.97 2.70
CA ASP A 15 33.58 23.46 3.97
C ASP A 15 32.70 22.39 4.68
N GLU A 16 32.83 22.31 6.02
CA GLU A 16 32.13 21.28 6.82
C GLU A 16 30.62 21.40 6.69
N MET A 17 30.04 22.61 6.72
CA MET A 17 28.63 22.88 6.56
C MET A 17 28.16 22.45 5.16
N ILE A 18 28.97 22.65 4.12
CA ILE A 18 28.64 22.18 2.75
C ILE A 18 28.69 20.66 2.67
N ASN A 19 29.60 20.00 3.37
CA ASN A 19 29.67 18.54 3.44
C ASN A 19 28.37 17.97 4.09
N GLU A 20 27.94 18.54 5.23
CA GLU A 20 26.70 18.16 5.90
C GLU A 20 25.47 18.37 5.00
N PHE A 21 25.41 19.54 4.33
CA PHE A 21 24.26 19.87 3.45
C PHE A 21 24.14 18.92 2.25
N GLN A 22 25.26 18.43 1.72
CA GLN A 22 25.28 17.57 0.55
C GLN A 22 25.18 16.06 0.87
N ALA A 23 25.46 15.68 2.12
CA ALA A 23 25.51 14.28 2.52
C ALA A 23 24.14 13.61 2.52
N SER A 24 24.09 12.41 1.96
CA SER A 24 22.89 11.55 1.93
C SER A 24 22.98 10.35 2.88
N ILE A 25 24.14 10.11 3.50
CA ILE A 25 24.39 8.95 4.36
C ILE A 25 23.37 8.83 5.51
N GLY A 26 22.78 9.94 5.96
CA GLY A 26 21.76 9.97 7.00
C GLY A 26 20.54 9.10 6.67
N PHE A 27 20.18 9.01 5.40
CA PHE A 27 19.03 8.23 4.91
C PHE A 27 19.41 7.13 3.94
N ASP A 28 20.39 7.30 3.03
CA ASP A 28 20.71 6.33 1.98
C ASP A 28 21.45 5.09 2.51
N ARG A 29 22.00 5.15 3.74
CA ARG A 29 22.55 3.96 4.43
C ARG A 29 21.57 2.77 4.47
N ARG A 30 20.28 2.98 4.26
CA ARG A 30 19.27 1.92 4.18
C ARG A 30 19.49 1.01 2.98
N MET A 31 20.17 1.48 1.93
CA MET A 31 20.43 0.73 0.68
C MET A 31 21.74 -0.07 0.71
N TYR A 32 22.33 -0.31 1.89
CA TYR A 32 23.62 -1.00 1.98
C TYR A 32 23.62 -2.41 1.38
N ARG A 33 22.49 -3.11 1.43
CA ARG A 33 22.34 -4.45 0.84
C ARG A 33 22.36 -4.39 -0.68
N GLU A 34 21.65 -3.43 -1.22
CA GLU A 34 21.56 -3.18 -2.66
C GLU A 34 22.92 -2.77 -3.23
N ASP A 35 23.62 -1.85 -2.56
CA ASP A 35 24.97 -1.42 -2.98
C ASP A 35 25.96 -2.58 -2.99
N ILE A 36 25.96 -3.40 -1.94
CA ILE A 36 26.83 -4.57 -1.85
C ILE A 36 26.48 -5.61 -2.93
N ALA A 37 25.20 -5.91 -3.13
CA ALA A 37 24.77 -6.85 -4.16
C ALA A 37 25.13 -6.38 -5.56
N GLY A 38 24.88 -5.11 -5.87
CA GLY A 38 25.29 -4.47 -7.12
C GLY A 38 26.78 -4.51 -7.34
N SER A 39 27.56 -4.20 -6.31
CA SER A 39 29.03 -4.24 -6.33
C SER A 39 29.59 -5.65 -6.53
N LEU A 40 29.00 -6.68 -5.89
CA LEU A 40 29.35 -8.09 -6.11
C LEU A 40 29.09 -8.55 -7.55
N ALA A 41 27.94 -8.17 -8.10
CA ALA A 41 27.60 -8.49 -9.49
C ALA A 41 28.52 -7.79 -10.48
N HIS A 42 28.87 -6.52 -10.21
CA HIS A 42 29.78 -5.73 -11.01
C HIS A 42 31.21 -6.29 -11.00
N ALA A 43 31.76 -6.62 -9.82
CA ALA A 43 33.07 -7.26 -9.71
C ALA A 43 33.16 -8.57 -10.47
N ALA A 44 32.12 -9.41 -10.36
CA ALA A 44 32.03 -10.66 -11.10
C ALA A 44 32.00 -10.45 -12.61
N MET A 45 31.31 -9.42 -13.09
CA MET A 45 31.28 -9.03 -14.51
C MET A 45 32.66 -8.55 -14.97
N LEU A 46 33.33 -7.68 -14.21
CA LEU A 46 34.65 -7.17 -14.56
C LEU A 46 35.71 -8.31 -14.68
N ALA A 47 35.65 -9.30 -13.80
CA ALA A 47 36.50 -10.49 -13.89
C ALA A 47 36.15 -11.33 -15.13
N LYS A 48 34.86 -11.58 -15.40
CA LYS A 48 34.40 -12.32 -16.58
C LYS A 48 34.92 -11.73 -17.88
N VAL A 49 34.98 -10.38 -17.98
CA VAL A 49 35.46 -9.70 -19.18
C VAL A 49 36.98 -9.42 -19.17
N GLY A 50 37.70 -9.91 -18.15
CA GLY A 50 39.17 -9.82 -18.07
C GLY A 50 39.71 -8.47 -17.62
N ILE A 51 38.88 -7.59 -17.02
CA ILE A 51 39.29 -6.30 -16.48
C ILE A 51 39.85 -6.46 -15.05
N LEU A 52 39.25 -7.33 -14.24
CA LEU A 52 39.78 -7.75 -12.93
C LEU A 52 40.42 -9.13 -13.04
N SER A 53 41.44 -9.38 -12.23
CA SER A 53 41.94 -10.74 -11.98
C SER A 53 40.95 -11.53 -11.08
N GLU A 54 41.00 -12.86 -11.13
CA GLU A 54 40.21 -13.67 -10.22
C GLU A 54 40.59 -13.49 -8.74
N ASP A 55 41.88 -13.18 -8.46
CA ASP A 55 42.37 -12.87 -7.13
C ASP A 55 41.77 -11.55 -6.60
N ASP A 56 41.75 -10.50 -7.42
CA ASP A 56 41.10 -9.23 -7.09
C ASP A 56 39.61 -9.42 -6.85
N ARG A 57 38.93 -10.17 -7.74
CA ARG A 57 37.50 -10.47 -7.60
C ARG A 57 37.21 -11.20 -6.27
N ALA A 58 38.00 -12.22 -5.95
CA ALA A 58 37.81 -12.99 -4.72
C ALA A 58 38.08 -12.13 -3.46
N ALA A 59 39.09 -11.25 -3.49
CA ALA A 59 39.36 -10.32 -2.41
C ALA A 59 38.22 -9.31 -2.22
N ILE A 60 37.70 -8.74 -3.32
CA ILE A 60 36.55 -7.82 -3.31
C ILE A 60 35.31 -8.54 -2.75
N GLU A 61 34.97 -9.72 -3.25
CA GLU A 61 33.82 -10.48 -2.78
C GLU A 61 33.88 -10.76 -1.28
N LYS A 62 35.03 -11.21 -0.79
CA LYS A 62 35.24 -11.43 0.65
C LYS A 62 35.09 -10.14 1.44
N GLY A 63 35.76 -9.06 1.00
CA GLY A 63 35.72 -7.76 1.67
C GLY A 63 34.30 -7.19 1.76
N LEU A 64 33.51 -7.27 0.69
CA LEU A 64 32.12 -6.80 0.67
C LEU A 64 31.21 -7.63 1.59
N ARG A 65 31.38 -8.96 1.63
CA ARG A 65 30.65 -9.83 2.57
C ARG A 65 31.02 -9.57 4.03
N ASP A 66 32.29 -9.31 4.31
CA ASP A 66 32.75 -8.91 5.65
C ASP A 66 32.16 -7.56 6.08
N ILE A 67 32.05 -6.59 5.15
CA ILE A 67 31.42 -5.28 5.39
C ILE A 67 29.92 -5.46 5.64
N LEU A 68 29.22 -6.27 4.83
CA LEU A 68 27.81 -6.60 5.05
C LEU A 68 27.59 -7.10 6.48
N ALA A 69 28.36 -8.10 6.89
CA ALA A 69 28.27 -8.67 8.22
C ALA A 69 28.58 -7.64 9.34
N GLN A 70 29.52 -6.69 9.13
CA GLN A 70 29.80 -5.61 10.08
C GLN A 70 28.61 -4.65 10.20
N ILE A 71 27.96 -4.28 9.08
CA ILE A 71 26.78 -3.40 9.09
C ILE A 71 25.63 -4.09 9.84
N GLU A 72 25.36 -5.36 9.55
CA GLU A 72 24.28 -6.14 10.18
C GLU A 72 24.48 -6.34 11.70
N ARG A 73 25.72 -6.41 12.16
CA ARG A 73 26.04 -6.45 13.59
C ARG A 73 26.09 -5.06 14.25
N GLY A 74 25.90 -3.97 13.51
CA GLY A 74 26.01 -2.61 14.03
C GLY A 74 27.45 -2.17 14.37
N GLU A 75 28.45 -2.84 13.79
CA GLU A 75 29.90 -2.59 14.02
C GLU A 75 30.49 -1.62 12.98
N PHE A 76 29.73 -1.27 11.94
CA PHE A 76 30.16 -0.37 10.87
C PHE A 76 29.84 1.08 11.24
N ALA A 77 30.88 1.91 11.31
CA ALA A 77 30.71 3.35 11.55
C ALA A 77 30.59 4.10 10.21
N PHE A 78 29.42 4.71 10.00
CA PHE A 78 29.17 5.59 8.85
C PHE A 78 29.75 6.97 9.12
N SER A 79 30.35 7.60 8.08
CA SER A 79 30.91 8.95 8.15
C SER A 79 30.18 9.90 7.19
N VAL A 80 29.77 11.06 7.69
CA VAL A 80 29.20 12.16 6.90
C VAL A 80 30.26 12.75 5.93
N GLU A 81 31.52 12.73 6.29
CA GLU A 81 32.63 13.19 5.43
C GLU A 81 32.75 12.37 4.14
N LEU A 82 32.25 11.12 4.17
CA LEU A 82 32.19 10.23 3.01
C LEU A 82 30.86 10.33 2.24
N GLU A 83 30.08 11.36 2.49
CA GLU A 83 28.89 11.79 1.72
C GLU A 83 27.75 10.77 1.67
N ASP A 84 27.95 9.58 1.08
CA ASP A 84 26.92 8.58 0.77
C ASP A 84 27.30 7.16 1.20
N ILE A 85 26.35 6.23 1.13
CA ILE A 85 26.58 4.81 1.46
C ILE A 85 27.66 4.19 0.56
N HIS A 86 27.70 4.56 -0.69
CA HIS A 86 28.60 4.00 -1.69
C HIS A 86 30.06 4.34 -1.35
N MET A 87 30.35 5.62 -1.01
CA MET A 87 31.70 6.05 -0.65
C MET A 87 32.12 5.48 0.71
N ASN A 88 31.19 5.33 1.66
CA ASN A 88 31.46 4.67 2.93
C ASN A 88 31.87 3.20 2.73
N ILE A 89 31.17 2.44 1.90
CA ILE A 89 31.50 1.04 1.58
C ILE A 89 32.80 0.95 0.78
N GLU A 90 32.98 1.77 -0.28
CA GLU A 90 34.17 1.77 -1.14
C GLU A 90 35.45 2.10 -0.35
N LYS A 91 35.41 3.13 0.51
CA LYS A 91 36.52 3.50 1.37
C LYS A 91 36.88 2.37 2.34
N ARG A 92 35.88 1.79 3.02
CA ARG A 92 36.08 0.68 3.95
C ARG A 92 36.69 -0.54 3.27
N LEU A 93 36.21 -0.86 2.06
CA LEU A 93 36.73 -1.94 1.25
C LEU A 93 38.18 -1.70 0.87
N THR A 94 38.51 -0.49 0.38
CA THR A 94 39.88 -0.12 -0.01
C THR A 94 40.84 -0.15 1.19
N ASP A 95 40.39 0.30 2.35
CA ASP A 95 41.19 0.22 3.58
C ASP A 95 41.48 -1.22 4.02
N ALA A 96 40.55 -2.13 3.77
CA ALA A 96 40.65 -3.55 4.14
C ALA A 96 41.52 -4.39 3.18
N ILE A 97 41.41 -4.14 1.87
CA ILE A 97 42.04 -5.01 0.84
C ILE A 97 42.99 -4.25 -0.11
N GLY A 98 43.24 -2.96 0.12
CA GLY A 98 44.18 -2.16 -0.65
C GLY A 98 43.77 -1.89 -2.09
N GLU A 99 44.73 -1.98 -3.04
CA GLU A 99 44.53 -1.61 -4.44
C GLU A 99 43.43 -2.39 -5.14
N ALA A 100 43.19 -3.64 -4.80
CA ALA A 100 42.06 -4.44 -5.33
C ALA A 100 40.73 -3.76 -5.06
N GLY A 101 40.51 -3.15 -3.88
CA GLY A 101 39.30 -2.40 -3.53
C GLY A 101 39.05 -1.19 -4.43
N SER A 102 40.12 -0.42 -4.73
CA SER A 102 39.99 0.74 -5.61
C SER A 102 39.70 0.41 -7.07
N ARG A 103 39.96 -0.80 -7.53
CA ARG A 103 39.64 -1.28 -8.87
C ARG A 103 38.13 -1.58 -9.07
N LEU A 104 37.37 -1.75 -7.99
CA LEU A 104 35.93 -2.04 -8.06
C LEU A 104 35.15 -0.96 -8.82
N HIS A 105 35.55 0.31 -8.75
CA HIS A 105 34.85 1.43 -9.42
C HIS A 105 35.05 1.48 -10.94
N THR A 106 35.91 0.62 -11.49
CA THR A 106 36.21 0.59 -12.95
C THR A 106 34.94 0.43 -13.77
N ALA A 107 34.75 1.24 -14.82
CA ALA A 107 33.61 1.25 -15.74
C ALA A 107 32.24 1.59 -15.09
N ARG A 108 32.24 2.19 -13.90
CA ARG A 108 31.05 2.58 -13.17
C ARG A 108 31.09 4.07 -12.83
N SER A 109 29.93 4.70 -12.74
CA SER A 109 29.72 6.02 -12.16
C SER A 109 28.89 5.92 -10.89
N ARG A 110 28.98 6.92 -10.02
CA ARG A 110 28.05 7.07 -8.92
C ARG A 110 26.60 7.14 -9.42
N ASN A 111 26.36 7.73 -10.60
CA ASN A 111 25.03 7.93 -11.16
C ASN A 111 24.31 6.61 -11.50
N ASP A 112 24.96 5.67 -12.20
CA ASP A 112 24.36 4.38 -12.50
C ASP A 112 24.36 3.42 -11.29
N GLN A 113 25.28 3.59 -10.36
CA GLN A 113 25.30 2.85 -9.09
C GLN A 113 24.10 3.21 -8.22
N VAL A 114 23.86 4.48 -7.94
CA VAL A 114 22.71 4.92 -7.11
C VAL A 114 21.39 4.60 -7.78
N ALA A 115 21.31 4.70 -9.12
CA ALA A 115 20.14 4.29 -9.87
C ALA A 115 19.83 2.80 -9.69
N LEU A 116 20.85 1.92 -9.80
CA LEU A 116 20.70 0.48 -9.56
C LEU A 116 20.16 0.19 -8.15
N ASP A 117 20.81 0.78 -7.15
CA ASP A 117 20.46 0.51 -5.75
C ASP A 117 19.03 0.95 -5.43
N THR A 118 18.61 2.10 -5.96
CA THR A 118 17.25 2.60 -5.79
C THR A 118 16.23 1.68 -6.49
N HIS A 119 16.51 1.19 -7.70
CA HIS A 119 15.67 0.21 -8.39
C HIS A 119 15.52 -1.08 -7.57
N MET A 120 16.61 -1.63 -7.05
CA MET A 120 16.57 -2.84 -6.22
C MET A 120 15.81 -2.60 -4.92
N PHE A 121 16.04 -1.48 -4.24
CA PHE A 121 15.35 -1.12 -3.01
C PHE A 121 13.84 -0.97 -3.23
N VAL A 122 13.41 -0.32 -4.32
CA VAL A 122 11.98 -0.18 -4.64
C VAL A 122 11.35 -1.55 -5.00
N ARG A 123 12.08 -2.42 -5.70
CA ARG A 123 11.61 -3.80 -5.95
C ARG A 123 11.33 -4.54 -4.64
N HIS A 124 12.24 -4.47 -3.65
CA HIS A 124 12.05 -5.06 -2.34
C HIS A 124 10.86 -4.45 -1.61
N ALA A 125 10.77 -3.11 -1.59
CA ALA A 125 9.68 -2.40 -0.95
C ALA A 125 8.30 -2.74 -1.54
N VAL A 126 8.21 -2.92 -2.86
CA VAL A 126 6.95 -3.33 -3.52
C VAL A 126 6.52 -4.70 -3.05
N VAL A 127 7.42 -5.69 -2.98
CA VAL A 127 7.07 -7.05 -2.53
C VAL A 127 6.59 -7.03 -1.07
N ASP A 128 7.26 -6.26 -0.21
CA ASP A 128 6.82 -6.06 1.17
C ASP A 128 5.41 -5.44 1.25
N VAL A 129 5.12 -4.42 0.42
CA VAL A 129 3.81 -3.77 0.38
C VAL A 129 2.73 -4.74 -0.11
N LEU A 130 3.01 -5.54 -1.15
CA LEU A 130 2.10 -6.57 -1.66
C LEU A 130 1.74 -7.59 -0.58
N ASP A 131 2.71 -8.05 0.20
CA ASP A 131 2.47 -8.98 1.30
C ASP A 131 1.60 -8.36 2.41
N HIS A 132 1.87 -7.10 2.78
CA HIS A 132 1.04 -6.39 3.76
C HIS A 132 -0.39 -6.10 3.25
N ILE A 133 -0.58 -5.80 1.95
CA ILE A 133 -1.92 -5.68 1.34
C ILE A 133 -2.66 -7.01 1.51
N ARG A 134 -2.02 -8.13 1.17
CA ARG A 134 -2.61 -9.46 1.29
C ARG A 134 -2.97 -9.81 2.74
N GLU A 135 -2.15 -9.42 3.72
CA GLU A 135 -2.47 -9.61 5.14
C GLU A 135 -3.72 -8.84 5.58
N LEU A 136 -3.91 -7.62 5.09
CA LEU A 136 -5.14 -6.85 5.37
C LEU A 136 -6.35 -7.44 4.62
N GLN A 137 -6.19 -7.90 3.38
CA GLN A 137 -7.23 -8.63 2.64
C GLN A 137 -7.68 -9.87 3.42
N HIS A 138 -6.73 -10.64 3.96
CA HIS A 138 -7.00 -11.80 4.81
C HIS A 138 -7.87 -11.43 6.02
N ALA A 139 -7.48 -10.37 6.75
CA ALA A 139 -8.22 -9.92 7.92
C ALA A 139 -9.66 -9.49 7.56
N LEU A 140 -9.86 -8.83 6.42
CA LEU A 140 -11.19 -8.44 5.93
C LEU A 140 -12.04 -9.66 5.58
N VAL A 141 -11.49 -10.65 4.86
CA VAL A 141 -12.19 -11.89 4.49
C VAL A 141 -12.55 -12.72 5.73
N GLU A 142 -11.64 -12.84 6.69
CA GLU A 142 -11.88 -13.54 7.96
C GLU A 142 -13.01 -12.87 8.74
N SER A 143 -12.97 -11.54 8.88
CA SER A 143 -14.00 -10.77 9.58
C SER A 143 -15.36 -10.83 8.84
N ALA A 144 -15.36 -10.74 7.51
CA ALA A 144 -16.56 -10.86 6.69
C ALA A 144 -17.20 -12.26 6.82
N ALA A 145 -16.39 -13.31 6.74
CA ALA A 145 -16.86 -14.70 6.87
C ALA A 145 -17.43 -15.01 8.27
N ALA A 146 -16.79 -14.49 9.31
CA ALA A 146 -17.25 -14.67 10.69
C ALA A 146 -18.57 -13.93 10.99
N ASN A 147 -18.89 -12.90 10.23
CA ASN A 147 -20.08 -12.03 10.40
C ASN A 147 -20.97 -12.01 9.15
N LYS A 148 -20.99 -13.09 8.37
CA LYS A 148 -21.65 -13.11 7.06
C LYS A 148 -23.16 -12.89 7.10
N ASP A 149 -23.81 -13.20 8.23
CA ASP A 149 -25.26 -13.07 8.40
C ASP A 149 -25.66 -11.76 9.10
N VAL A 150 -24.68 -10.91 9.45
CA VAL A 150 -24.96 -9.65 10.14
C VAL A 150 -25.52 -8.63 9.18
N ILE A 151 -26.74 -8.17 9.45
CA ILE A 151 -27.41 -7.11 8.69
C ILE A 151 -27.17 -5.78 9.35
N MET A 152 -26.77 -4.78 8.56
CA MET A 152 -26.56 -3.41 8.98
C MET A 152 -27.28 -2.42 8.04
N PRO A 153 -27.54 -1.17 8.47
CA PRO A 153 -27.99 -0.15 7.53
C PRO A 153 -26.83 0.24 6.60
N GLY A 154 -27.08 0.22 5.29
CA GLY A 154 -26.24 0.87 4.30
C GLY A 154 -26.54 2.38 4.27
N TYR A 155 -25.53 3.18 3.93
CA TYR A 155 -25.61 4.64 3.96
C TYR A 155 -25.33 5.27 2.60
N THR A 156 -26.09 6.33 2.29
CA THR A 156 -25.76 7.33 1.28
C THR A 156 -25.94 8.72 1.91
N HIS A 157 -25.08 9.68 1.61
CA HIS A 157 -25.14 11.03 2.22
C HIS A 157 -25.14 11.02 3.77
N LEU A 158 -24.52 10.00 4.39
CA LEU A 158 -24.59 9.71 5.83
C LEU A 158 -26.04 9.54 6.35
N GLN A 159 -26.98 9.25 5.48
CA GLN A 159 -28.35 8.87 5.83
C GLN A 159 -28.53 7.37 5.64
N ARG A 160 -29.31 6.73 6.51
CA ARG A 160 -29.68 5.32 6.36
C ARG A 160 -30.42 5.16 5.05
N ALA A 161 -30.07 4.16 4.26
CA ALA A 161 -30.60 3.95 2.93
C ALA A 161 -31.32 2.61 2.79
N GLN A 162 -30.59 1.50 2.79
CA GLN A 162 -31.15 0.16 2.61
C GLN A 162 -30.41 -0.84 3.51
N PRO A 163 -31.05 -1.96 3.92
CA PRO A 163 -30.37 -3.04 4.62
C PRO A 163 -29.32 -3.70 3.73
N ILE A 164 -28.13 -3.93 4.27
CA ILE A 164 -27.05 -4.66 3.61
C ILE A 164 -26.39 -5.64 4.58
N LEU A 165 -25.63 -6.60 4.07
CA LEU A 165 -24.77 -7.43 4.90
C LEU A 165 -23.49 -6.68 5.27
N PHE A 166 -23.03 -6.81 6.52
CA PHE A 166 -21.74 -6.30 6.97
C PHE A 166 -20.59 -6.93 6.16
N ALA A 167 -20.69 -8.23 5.86
CA ALA A 167 -19.76 -8.91 4.98
C ALA A 167 -19.64 -8.24 3.60
N HIS A 168 -20.76 -7.91 2.98
CA HIS A 168 -20.78 -7.21 1.70
C HIS A 168 -20.07 -5.85 1.78
N HIS A 169 -20.25 -5.11 2.87
CA HIS A 169 -19.55 -3.84 3.09
C HIS A 169 -18.03 -4.03 3.18
N LEU A 170 -17.56 -5.01 3.97
CA LEU A 170 -16.12 -5.31 4.07
C LEU A 170 -15.52 -5.76 2.73
N MET A 171 -16.27 -6.54 1.94
CA MET A 171 -15.80 -7.00 0.63
C MET A 171 -15.64 -5.86 -0.38
N ALA A 172 -16.29 -4.71 -0.19
CA ALA A 172 -16.01 -3.51 -0.98
C ALA A 172 -14.58 -2.98 -0.74
N TYR A 173 -14.10 -3.01 0.50
CA TYR A 173 -12.70 -2.66 0.84
C TYR A 173 -11.71 -3.71 0.34
N PHE A 174 -12.07 -5.00 0.40
CA PHE A 174 -11.28 -6.05 -0.25
C PHE A 174 -11.07 -5.75 -1.74
N GLY A 175 -12.13 -5.39 -2.46
CA GLY A 175 -12.05 -5.02 -3.88
C GLY A 175 -11.17 -3.78 -4.15
N MET A 176 -11.10 -2.82 -3.22
CA MET A 176 -10.17 -1.69 -3.32
C MET A 176 -8.72 -2.15 -3.18
N LEU A 177 -8.43 -3.00 -2.19
CA LEU A 177 -7.10 -3.56 -1.96
C LEU A 177 -6.63 -4.48 -3.10
N ALA A 178 -7.52 -5.25 -3.72
CA ALA A 178 -7.19 -6.04 -4.90
C ALA A 178 -6.68 -5.15 -6.05
N ARG A 179 -7.36 -4.03 -6.32
CA ARG A 179 -6.88 -3.04 -7.29
C ARG A 179 -5.58 -2.36 -6.88
N ASP A 180 -5.33 -2.20 -5.58
CA ASP A 180 -4.04 -1.66 -5.10
C ASP A 180 -2.93 -2.69 -5.29
N PHE A 181 -3.19 -3.97 -5.07
CA PHE A 181 -2.25 -5.05 -5.36
C PHE A 181 -1.82 -5.04 -6.84
N GLU A 182 -2.78 -4.95 -7.76
CA GLU A 182 -2.49 -4.85 -9.21
C GLU A 182 -1.64 -3.61 -9.55
N ARG A 183 -1.91 -2.46 -8.89
CA ARG A 183 -1.10 -1.24 -9.08
C ARG A 183 0.34 -1.47 -8.68
N PHE A 184 0.60 -2.01 -7.50
CA PHE A 184 1.96 -2.28 -7.03
C PHE A 184 2.64 -3.37 -7.84
N GLN A 185 1.93 -4.39 -8.31
CA GLN A 185 2.47 -5.36 -9.28
C GLN A 185 2.92 -4.66 -10.58
N GLY A 186 2.13 -3.70 -11.06
CA GLY A 186 2.50 -2.85 -12.20
C GLY A 186 3.73 -1.99 -11.92
N VAL A 187 3.86 -1.41 -10.73
CA VAL A 187 5.08 -0.67 -10.30
C VAL A 187 6.29 -1.59 -10.32
N TYR A 188 6.18 -2.80 -9.76
CA TYR A 188 7.27 -3.79 -9.79
C TYR A 188 7.74 -4.04 -11.22
N ALA A 189 6.84 -4.34 -12.13
CA ALA A 189 7.16 -4.65 -13.53
C ALA A 189 7.90 -3.51 -14.24
N ARG A 190 7.61 -2.25 -13.91
CA ARG A 190 8.31 -1.08 -14.46
C ARG A 190 9.61 -0.75 -13.75
N THR A 191 9.72 -1.10 -12.48
CA THR A 191 10.98 -0.98 -11.71
C THR A 191 11.99 -2.07 -12.08
N ASP A 192 11.54 -3.23 -12.61
CA ASP A 192 12.38 -4.38 -12.94
C ASP A 192 13.16 -4.19 -14.25
N ILE A 193 13.97 -3.11 -14.30
CA ILE A 193 14.82 -2.72 -15.41
C ILE A 193 16.18 -2.24 -14.89
N MET A 194 17.28 -2.83 -15.35
CA MET A 194 18.63 -2.65 -14.81
C MET A 194 19.35 -1.45 -15.45
N PRO A 195 19.76 -0.42 -14.69
CA PRO A 195 20.46 0.75 -15.20
C PRO A 195 21.98 0.60 -15.26
N LEU A 196 22.59 -0.29 -14.47
CA LEU A 196 24.04 -0.38 -14.33
C LEU A 196 24.75 -0.60 -15.69
N GLY A 197 25.89 0.06 -15.86
CA GLY A 197 26.65 0.11 -17.10
C GLY A 197 26.26 1.29 -18.00
N ALA A 198 25.33 2.15 -17.56
CA ALA A 198 25.06 3.45 -18.18
C ALA A 198 26.21 4.46 -17.93
N GLY A 199 27.07 4.20 -16.95
CA GLY A 199 28.09 5.15 -16.51
C GLY A 199 27.46 6.43 -15.98
N ALA A 200 28.11 7.57 -16.21
CA ALA A 200 27.55 8.86 -15.79
C ALA A 200 26.32 9.25 -16.62
N LEU A 201 26.32 8.96 -17.93
CA LEU A 201 25.26 9.27 -18.90
C LEU A 201 25.47 8.70 -20.31
N ALA A 202 26.70 8.33 -20.67
CA ALA A 202 27.08 8.01 -22.05
C ALA A 202 27.54 6.54 -22.24
N GLY A 203 27.36 5.70 -21.23
CA GLY A 203 27.95 4.36 -21.21
C GLY A 203 29.44 4.37 -20.86
N THR A 204 30.17 3.37 -21.27
CA THR A 204 31.62 3.23 -21.01
C THR A 204 32.34 2.75 -22.28
N THR A 205 33.65 3.06 -22.37
CA THR A 205 34.53 2.59 -23.41
C THR A 205 35.08 1.18 -23.17
N LEU A 206 34.80 0.60 -22.01
CA LEU A 206 35.25 -0.72 -21.60
C LEU A 206 34.25 -1.80 -22.03
N PRO A 207 34.68 -3.04 -22.33
CA PRO A 207 33.83 -4.11 -22.87
C PRO A 207 33.01 -4.80 -21.78
N ILE A 208 32.14 -4.05 -21.07
CA ILE A 208 31.30 -4.60 -20.01
C ILE A 208 30.17 -5.48 -20.55
N ASP A 209 29.70 -6.42 -19.71
CA ASP A 209 28.58 -7.31 -20.00
C ASP A 209 27.38 -6.98 -19.10
N ARG A 210 26.51 -6.05 -19.56
CA ARG A 210 25.30 -5.63 -18.85
C ARG A 210 24.29 -6.78 -18.71
N ALA A 211 24.21 -7.69 -19.69
CA ALA A 211 23.29 -8.81 -19.65
C ALA A 211 23.67 -9.82 -18.52
N PHE A 212 24.98 -10.04 -18.32
CA PHE A 212 25.47 -10.85 -17.22
C PHE A 212 25.09 -10.25 -15.86
N VAL A 213 25.24 -8.94 -15.68
CA VAL A 213 24.87 -8.24 -14.43
C VAL A 213 23.37 -8.32 -14.20
N ALA A 214 22.56 -8.03 -15.23
CA ALA A 214 21.09 -8.11 -15.12
C ALA A 214 20.63 -9.51 -14.70
N LYS A 215 21.17 -10.57 -15.33
CA LYS A 215 20.86 -11.95 -14.95
C LYS A 215 21.26 -12.26 -13.50
N ARG A 216 22.42 -11.79 -13.05
CA ARG A 216 22.93 -12.05 -11.70
C ARG A 216 22.12 -11.33 -10.62
N LEU A 217 21.52 -10.17 -10.95
CA LEU A 217 20.66 -9.39 -10.05
C LEU A 217 19.16 -9.67 -10.29
N ASN A 218 18.83 -10.69 -11.07
CA ASN A 218 17.46 -11.10 -11.40
C ASN A 218 16.59 -9.97 -11.98
N PHE A 219 17.19 -9.09 -12.82
CA PHE A 219 16.43 -8.12 -13.58
C PHE A 219 15.91 -8.72 -14.88
N GLU A 220 14.65 -8.45 -15.19
CA GLU A 220 14.00 -8.91 -16.44
C GLU A 220 14.48 -8.12 -17.66
N ARG A 221 14.77 -6.85 -17.51
CA ARG A 221 15.10 -5.93 -18.61
C ARG A 221 16.36 -5.12 -18.30
N ILE A 222 16.86 -4.44 -19.32
CA ILE A 222 18.01 -3.52 -19.25
C ILE A 222 17.59 -2.24 -19.95
N TYR A 223 17.92 -1.07 -19.38
CA TYR A 223 17.72 0.22 -20.05
C TYR A 223 18.47 0.26 -21.39
N THR A 224 17.78 0.65 -22.44
CA THR A 224 18.31 0.72 -23.81
C THR A 224 19.00 2.05 -24.11
N ASN A 225 18.82 3.05 -23.25
CA ASN A 225 19.46 4.36 -23.38
C ASN A 225 20.13 4.73 -22.03
N SER A 226 21.41 5.11 -22.08
CA SER A 226 22.19 5.41 -20.88
C SER A 226 21.83 6.74 -20.21
N LEU A 227 21.34 7.73 -20.97
CA LEU A 227 20.83 8.98 -20.41
C LEU A 227 19.53 8.75 -19.60
N ASP A 228 18.63 7.95 -20.16
CA ASP A 228 17.39 7.54 -19.53
C ASP A 228 17.65 6.74 -18.24
N ALA A 229 18.55 5.77 -18.31
CA ALA A 229 18.90 4.89 -17.20
C ALA A 229 19.33 5.61 -15.91
N VAL A 230 19.99 6.77 -16.01
CA VAL A 230 20.46 7.55 -14.83
C VAL A 230 19.53 8.71 -14.50
N SER A 231 18.57 9.03 -15.37
CA SER A 231 17.61 10.13 -15.22
C SER A 231 16.25 9.67 -14.70
N ASP A 232 15.83 8.46 -15.07
CA ASP A 232 14.50 7.94 -14.77
C ASP A 232 14.20 7.89 -13.25
N ARG A 233 13.03 8.41 -12.91
CA ARG A 233 12.41 8.35 -11.58
C ARG A 233 10.92 8.03 -11.69
N ASP A 234 10.43 7.61 -12.88
CA ASP A 234 9.03 7.29 -13.09
C ASP A 234 8.55 6.19 -12.15
N TYR A 235 9.39 5.18 -11.90
CA TYR A 235 9.09 4.09 -10.97
C TYR A 235 8.89 4.56 -9.52
N ILE A 236 9.57 5.64 -9.09
CA ILE A 236 9.35 6.27 -7.78
C ILE A 236 8.04 7.05 -7.78
N LEU A 237 7.77 7.83 -8.82
CA LEU A 237 6.51 8.56 -8.98
C LEU A 237 5.32 7.61 -9.03
N GLU A 238 5.44 6.48 -9.72
CA GLU A 238 4.40 5.44 -9.75
C GLU A 238 4.20 4.78 -8.39
N PHE A 239 5.29 4.47 -7.65
CA PHE A 239 5.20 3.96 -6.29
C PHE A 239 4.45 4.92 -5.39
N LEU A 240 4.84 6.20 -5.38
CA LEU A 240 4.21 7.25 -4.57
C LEU A 240 2.74 7.47 -4.97
N SER A 241 2.41 7.36 -6.26
CA SER A 241 1.03 7.46 -6.76
C SER A 241 0.18 6.28 -6.30
N ALA A 242 0.68 5.04 -6.43
CA ALA A 242 0.01 3.84 -5.94
C ALA A 242 -0.19 3.89 -4.41
N ALA A 243 0.84 4.29 -3.68
CA ALA A 243 0.79 4.49 -2.23
C ALA A 243 -0.24 5.55 -1.82
N SER A 244 -0.34 6.66 -2.56
CA SER A 244 -1.34 7.71 -2.30
C SER A 244 -2.76 7.18 -2.48
N ILE A 245 -3.04 6.40 -3.53
CA ILE A 245 -4.36 5.80 -3.77
C ILE A 245 -4.69 4.79 -2.65
N LEU A 246 -3.76 3.93 -2.29
CA LEU A 246 -3.91 2.97 -1.19
C LEU A 246 -4.24 3.70 0.13
N MET A 247 -3.50 4.76 0.47
CA MET A 247 -3.75 5.53 1.68
C MET A 247 -5.11 6.24 1.66
N VAL A 248 -5.63 6.64 0.50
CA VAL A 248 -7.01 7.15 0.36
C VAL A 248 -8.03 6.05 0.67
N HIS A 249 -7.81 4.81 0.24
CA HIS A 249 -8.68 3.68 0.61
C HIS A 249 -8.65 3.41 2.11
N LEU A 250 -7.46 3.39 2.73
CA LEU A 250 -7.31 3.24 4.19
C LEU A 250 -7.93 4.41 4.96
N SER A 251 -7.83 5.64 4.44
CA SER A 251 -8.47 6.82 5.03
C SER A 251 -9.99 6.71 5.04
N ARG A 252 -10.59 6.19 3.97
CA ARG A 252 -12.04 5.94 3.91
C ARG A 252 -12.47 4.86 4.90
N LEU A 253 -11.74 3.75 4.97
CA LEU A 253 -12.00 2.71 5.97
C LEU A 253 -11.84 3.25 7.40
N SER A 254 -10.84 4.13 7.62
CA SER A 254 -10.64 4.82 8.90
C SER A 254 -11.85 5.64 9.31
N GLU A 255 -12.39 6.42 8.37
CA GLU A 255 -13.57 7.26 8.62
C GLU A 255 -14.77 6.42 9.05
N GLU A 256 -15.04 5.30 8.36
CA GLU A 256 -16.14 4.42 8.73
C GLU A 256 -15.93 3.76 10.09
N ILE A 257 -14.73 3.27 10.40
CA ILE A 257 -14.43 2.68 11.72
C ILE A 257 -14.60 3.73 12.82
N ILE A 258 -14.16 4.97 12.62
CA ILE A 258 -14.35 6.07 13.57
C ILE A 258 -15.83 6.34 13.81
N LEU A 259 -16.64 6.39 12.75
CA LEU A 259 -18.08 6.52 12.87
C LEU A 259 -18.69 5.31 13.60
N TRP A 260 -18.37 4.09 13.19
CA TRP A 260 -18.94 2.87 13.75
C TRP A 260 -18.61 2.63 15.22
N CYS A 261 -17.45 3.05 15.71
CA CYS A 261 -17.09 2.93 17.12
C CYS A 261 -17.54 4.12 17.98
N SER A 262 -18.09 5.19 17.37
CA SER A 262 -18.66 6.32 18.10
C SER A 262 -19.86 5.88 18.94
N ARG A 263 -20.17 6.66 19.99
CA ARG A 263 -21.34 6.38 20.87
C ARG A 263 -22.67 6.39 20.10
N GLU A 264 -22.76 7.23 19.08
CA GLU A 264 -23.95 7.42 18.25
C GLU A 264 -24.25 6.22 17.38
N PHE A 265 -23.22 5.58 16.80
CA PHE A 265 -23.37 4.38 15.99
C PHE A 265 -23.25 3.10 16.82
N SER A 266 -22.19 2.96 17.58
CA SER A 266 -21.88 1.77 18.39
C SER A 266 -21.97 0.45 17.64
N PHE A 267 -21.67 0.43 16.35
CA PHE A 267 -21.74 -0.75 15.47
C PHE A 267 -20.57 -1.71 15.68
N VAL A 268 -19.43 -1.17 16.09
CA VAL A 268 -18.25 -1.95 16.43
C VAL A 268 -17.64 -1.49 17.74
N GLU A 269 -16.89 -2.39 18.37
CA GLU A 269 -16.04 -2.10 19.52
C GLU A 269 -14.62 -2.50 19.17
N LEU A 270 -13.69 -1.56 19.28
CA LEU A 270 -12.28 -1.81 19.03
C LEU A 270 -11.66 -2.49 20.25
N ASP A 271 -10.64 -3.33 20.04
CA ASP A 271 -9.86 -3.91 21.14
C ASP A 271 -9.13 -2.81 21.93
N ASP A 272 -8.99 -2.99 23.24
CA ASP A 272 -8.27 -2.05 24.12
C ASP A 272 -6.81 -1.86 23.70
N ALA A 273 -6.21 -2.90 23.12
CA ALA A 273 -4.84 -2.84 22.59
C ALA A 273 -4.67 -1.89 21.39
N HIS A 274 -5.77 -1.51 20.73
CA HIS A 274 -5.78 -0.63 19.55
C HIS A 274 -6.37 0.75 19.82
N CYS A 275 -6.57 1.09 21.10
CA CYS A 275 -7.19 2.34 21.53
C CYS A 275 -6.35 3.04 22.59
N THR A 276 -6.58 4.34 22.76
CA THR A 276 -6.09 5.06 23.95
C THR A 276 -7.24 5.56 24.80
N GLY A 277 -6.96 5.78 26.08
CA GLY A 277 -7.88 6.39 27.02
C GLY A 277 -7.66 7.91 27.12
N SER A 278 -8.39 8.52 28.04
CA SER A 278 -8.19 9.92 28.43
C SER A 278 -7.64 9.97 29.87
N SER A 279 -6.64 10.82 30.08
CA SER A 279 -6.11 11.09 31.43
C SER A 279 -7.12 11.80 32.34
N MET A 280 -8.16 12.41 31.76
CA MET A 280 -9.18 13.19 32.45
C MET A 280 -10.54 12.48 32.52
N MET A 281 -10.87 11.71 31.46
CA MET A 281 -12.20 11.10 31.27
C MET A 281 -12.09 9.56 31.29
N PRO A 282 -12.36 8.90 32.42
CA PRO A 282 -12.11 7.45 32.58
C PRO A 282 -12.91 6.55 31.64
N GLN A 283 -14.05 7.03 31.14
CA GLN A 283 -14.94 6.30 30.23
C GLN A 283 -14.55 6.42 28.75
N LYS A 284 -13.57 7.28 28.41
CA LYS A 284 -13.24 7.60 27.01
C LYS A 284 -12.27 6.59 26.40
N LYS A 285 -12.62 6.11 25.23
CA LYS A 285 -11.82 5.19 24.42
C LYS A 285 -11.72 5.77 23.00
N ASN A 286 -10.51 6.06 22.55
CA ASN A 286 -10.27 6.79 21.30
C ASN A 286 -9.82 5.82 20.19
N PRO A 287 -10.29 6.00 18.93
CA PRO A 287 -9.87 5.21 17.79
C PRO A 287 -8.58 5.78 17.15
N ASP A 288 -7.52 6.00 17.96
CA ASP A 288 -6.32 6.74 17.53
C ASP A 288 -5.63 6.15 16.31
N VAL A 289 -5.64 4.83 16.17
CA VAL A 289 -5.07 4.13 15.00
C VAL A 289 -5.74 4.62 13.71
N SER A 290 -7.07 4.64 13.69
CA SER A 290 -7.84 5.08 12.52
C SER A 290 -7.65 6.58 12.25
N GLU A 291 -7.60 7.41 13.29
CA GLU A 291 -7.34 8.85 13.16
C GLU A 291 -5.94 9.12 12.59
N LEU A 292 -4.91 8.40 13.08
CA LEU A 292 -3.54 8.55 12.59
C LEU A 292 -3.38 8.09 11.15
N VAL A 293 -3.97 6.97 10.74
CA VAL A 293 -3.89 6.50 9.35
C VAL A 293 -4.60 7.48 8.42
N ARG A 294 -5.78 7.99 8.80
CA ARG A 294 -6.47 9.06 8.09
C ARG A 294 -5.58 10.31 7.93
N GLY A 295 -4.90 10.74 9.01
CA GLY A 295 -3.98 11.87 8.99
C GLY A 295 -2.73 11.65 8.14
N LYS A 296 -2.12 10.44 8.21
CA LYS A 296 -0.91 10.07 7.45
C LYS A 296 -1.12 10.03 5.93
N THR A 297 -2.35 9.91 5.46
CA THR A 297 -2.69 10.02 4.03
C THR A 297 -2.21 11.34 3.43
N GLY A 298 -2.38 12.46 4.14
CA GLY A 298 -1.89 13.77 3.69
C GLY A 298 -0.36 13.82 3.56
N ARG A 299 0.37 13.12 4.43
CA ARG A 299 1.83 13.02 4.38
C ARG A 299 2.31 12.29 3.12
N VAL A 300 1.72 11.15 2.80
CA VAL A 300 2.06 10.36 1.60
C VAL A 300 1.74 11.13 0.31
N VAL A 301 0.57 11.77 0.24
CA VAL A 301 0.21 12.66 -0.89
C VAL A 301 1.18 13.83 -1.01
N GLY A 302 1.64 14.38 0.11
CA GLY A 302 2.66 15.44 0.14
C GLY A 302 3.98 15.00 -0.50
N HIS A 303 4.44 13.78 -0.23
CA HIS A 303 5.66 13.22 -0.84
C HIS A 303 5.54 13.03 -2.35
N LEU A 304 4.39 12.57 -2.84
CA LEU A 304 4.12 12.51 -4.29
C LEU A 304 4.21 13.89 -4.93
N MET A 305 3.59 14.89 -4.34
CA MET A 305 3.60 16.26 -4.85
C MET A 305 5.00 16.87 -4.83
N ALA A 306 5.79 16.62 -3.77
CA ALA A 306 7.18 17.04 -3.67
C ALA A 306 8.02 16.42 -4.81
N MET A 307 7.92 15.11 -5.02
CA MET A 307 8.68 14.41 -6.05
C MET A 307 8.30 14.85 -7.47
N LEU A 308 7.01 15.00 -7.79
CA LEU A 308 6.55 15.54 -9.07
C LEU A 308 7.12 16.95 -9.31
N THR A 309 7.19 17.75 -8.25
CA THR A 309 7.72 19.11 -8.33
C THR A 309 9.24 19.12 -8.52
N ALA A 310 9.97 18.23 -7.86
CA ALA A 310 11.41 18.11 -8.00
C ALA A 310 11.82 17.75 -9.45
N VAL A 311 11.17 16.75 -10.06
CA VAL A 311 11.58 16.25 -11.40
C VAL A 311 11.04 17.06 -12.57
N LYS A 312 9.95 17.83 -12.44
CA LYS A 312 9.21 18.47 -13.54
C LYS A 312 10.02 19.37 -14.48
N GLY A 313 11.16 19.84 -14.10
CA GLY A 313 11.93 20.80 -14.89
C GLY A 313 13.40 20.43 -15.03
N LEU A 314 13.79 19.22 -14.61
CA LEU A 314 15.19 18.80 -14.68
C LEU A 314 15.59 18.43 -16.10
N PRO A 315 16.79 18.80 -16.55
CA PRO A 315 17.37 18.24 -17.77
C PRO A 315 17.72 16.77 -17.56
N LEU A 316 17.98 16.05 -18.67
CA LEU A 316 18.38 14.64 -18.64
C LEU A 316 19.69 14.42 -17.88
N ALA A 317 19.97 13.17 -17.59
CA ALA A 317 21.03 12.66 -16.72
C ALA A 317 20.79 13.02 -15.26
N TYR A 318 21.86 13.00 -14.45
CA TYR A 318 21.78 13.24 -13.01
C TYR A 318 22.00 14.71 -12.67
N ASN A 319 21.11 15.26 -11.86
CA ASN A 319 21.24 16.51 -11.15
C ASN A 319 21.11 16.25 -9.65
N LYS A 320 21.77 17.06 -8.80
CA LYS A 320 21.76 16.85 -7.34
C LYS A 320 20.35 16.92 -6.74
N ASP A 321 19.41 17.58 -7.42
CA ASP A 321 17.97 17.60 -7.10
C ASP A 321 17.38 16.18 -6.96
N LEU A 322 17.88 15.21 -7.72
CA LEU A 322 17.47 13.82 -7.67
C LEU A 322 17.87 13.11 -6.35
N GLN A 323 18.62 13.75 -5.45
CA GLN A 323 18.84 13.24 -4.11
C GLN A 323 17.58 13.30 -3.26
N GLU A 324 16.67 14.25 -3.56
CA GLU A 324 15.36 14.39 -2.90
C GLU A 324 14.39 13.23 -3.18
N ASP A 325 14.75 12.32 -4.08
CA ASP A 325 13.95 11.15 -4.44
C ASP A 325 13.79 10.13 -3.29
N LYS A 326 14.70 10.12 -2.29
CA LYS A 326 14.83 9.04 -1.31
C LYS A 326 14.07 9.28 -0.01
N GLU A 327 14.19 10.46 0.62
CA GLU A 327 13.60 10.69 1.94
C GLU A 327 12.08 10.53 1.93
N GLY A 328 11.39 11.17 0.97
CA GLY A 328 9.95 11.04 0.80
C GLY A 328 9.50 9.63 0.42
N LEU A 329 10.30 8.92 -0.40
CA LEU A 329 10.06 7.53 -0.77
C LEU A 329 10.18 6.60 0.44
N PHE A 330 11.28 6.69 1.18
CA PHE A 330 11.54 5.83 2.35
C PHE A 330 10.50 6.03 3.44
N ASP A 331 10.12 7.28 3.72
CA ASP A 331 9.06 7.61 4.65
C ASP A 331 7.70 7.09 4.22
N THR A 332 7.39 7.17 2.92
CA THR A 332 6.17 6.61 2.35
C THR A 332 6.12 5.09 2.49
N ILE A 333 7.22 4.39 2.17
CA ILE A 333 7.33 2.94 2.32
C ILE A 333 7.03 2.53 3.76
N ASP A 334 7.70 3.15 4.73
CA ASP A 334 7.53 2.84 6.15
C ASP A 334 6.09 3.16 6.61
N THR A 335 5.53 4.30 6.20
CA THR A 335 4.17 4.72 6.53
C THR A 335 3.13 3.75 6.01
N VAL A 336 3.24 3.32 4.75
CA VAL A 336 2.30 2.39 4.10
C VAL A 336 2.37 1.02 4.74
N LYS A 337 3.57 0.44 4.86
CA LYS A 337 3.77 -0.88 5.48
C LYS A 337 3.20 -0.93 6.90
N PHE A 338 3.53 0.07 7.71
CA PHE A 338 3.06 0.12 9.09
C PHE A 338 1.55 0.32 9.17
N SER A 339 0.96 1.16 8.32
CA SER A 339 -0.48 1.39 8.27
C SER A 339 -1.24 0.11 7.91
N LEU A 340 -0.79 -0.63 6.90
CA LEU A 340 -1.39 -1.91 6.50
C LEU A 340 -1.31 -2.96 7.62
N ALA A 341 -0.14 -3.11 8.24
CA ALA A 341 0.10 -4.08 9.31
C ALA A 341 -0.80 -3.80 10.53
N VAL A 342 -0.88 -2.54 10.95
CA VAL A 342 -1.72 -2.14 12.09
C VAL A 342 -3.20 -2.34 11.77
N TYR A 343 -3.63 -2.05 10.53
CA TYR A 343 -5.02 -2.25 10.11
C TYR A 343 -5.42 -3.73 10.07
N ALA A 344 -4.54 -4.61 9.61
CA ALA A 344 -4.82 -6.04 9.66
C ALA A 344 -5.08 -6.53 11.11
N GLN A 345 -4.31 -6.03 12.07
CA GLN A 345 -4.52 -6.35 13.50
C GLN A 345 -5.81 -5.72 14.04
N LEU A 346 -6.08 -4.46 13.71
CA LEU A 346 -7.29 -3.76 14.15
C LEU A 346 -8.55 -4.46 13.66
N ILE A 347 -8.62 -4.87 12.39
CA ILE A 347 -9.77 -5.59 11.82
C ILE A 347 -9.96 -6.95 12.50
N ARG A 348 -8.89 -7.71 12.76
CA ARG A 348 -8.97 -9.00 13.47
C ARG A 348 -9.45 -8.84 14.92
N GLY A 349 -9.06 -7.75 15.59
CA GLY A 349 -9.46 -7.46 16.98
C GLY A 349 -10.81 -6.75 17.11
N MET A 350 -11.42 -6.32 16.02
CA MET A 350 -12.66 -5.55 16.02
C MET A 350 -13.86 -6.45 16.34
N LYS A 351 -14.63 -6.09 17.37
CA LYS A 351 -15.86 -6.79 17.76
C LYS A 351 -17.07 -6.15 17.09
N VAL A 352 -17.78 -6.93 16.29
CA VAL A 352 -19.02 -6.50 15.60
C VAL A 352 -20.21 -6.58 16.55
N ARG A 353 -20.99 -5.50 16.65
CA ARG A 353 -22.19 -5.37 17.46
C ARG A 353 -23.44 -5.63 16.61
N ALA A 354 -23.64 -6.91 16.25
CA ALA A 354 -24.74 -7.34 15.40
C ALA A 354 -26.12 -6.94 15.93
N ASP A 355 -26.31 -6.96 17.23
CA ASP A 355 -27.53 -6.52 17.92
C ASP A 355 -27.84 -5.04 17.67
N VAL A 356 -26.82 -4.19 17.76
CA VAL A 356 -26.96 -2.73 17.55
C VAL A 356 -27.23 -2.42 16.08
N MET A 357 -26.49 -3.07 15.16
CA MET A 357 -26.69 -2.94 13.73
C MET A 357 -28.11 -3.36 13.34
N ARG A 358 -28.57 -4.50 13.86
CA ARG A 358 -29.91 -5.02 13.64
C ARG A 358 -30.98 -4.04 14.09
N HIS A 359 -30.88 -3.55 15.33
CA HIS A 359 -31.82 -2.56 15.87
C HIS A 359 -31.85 -1.28 15.00
N ALA A 360 -30.69 -0.83 14.49
CA ALA A 360 -30.61 0.35 13.65
C ALA A 360 -31.35 0.17 12.29
N VAL A 361 -31.44 -1.06 11.78
CA VAL A 361 -32.22 -1.39 10.57
C VAL A 361 -33.72 -1.44 10.90
N GLU A 362 -34.10 -2.06 12.01
CA GLU A 362 -35.50 -2.23 12.42
C GLU A 362 -36.16 -0.91 12.86
N ALA A 363 -35.39 -0.06 13.54
CA ALA A 363 -35.83 1.28 13.96
C ALA A 363 -35.59 2.33 12.86
N ASP A 364 -36.11 2.05 11.63
CA ASP A 364 -35.94 2.91 10.47
C ASP A 364 -36.96 2.54 9.36
N PHE A 365 -36.97 3.32 8.28
CA PHE A 365 -37.74 3.09 7.08
C PHE A 365 -36.87 2.61 5.89
N SER A 366 -35.72 2.03 6.16
CA SER A 366 -34.77 1.55 5.14
C SER A 366 -35.34 0.42 4.25
N ASN A 367 -36.43 -0.24 4.70
CA ASN A 367 -37.20 -1.23 3.98
C ASN A 367 -38.37 -0.65 3.11
N ALA A 368 -38.51 0.68 3.04
CA ALA A 368 -39.55 1.32 2.25
C ALA A 368 -39.45 1.04 0.73
N THR A 369 -38.21 0.88 0.23
CA THR A 369 -37.98 0.45 -1.16
C THR A 369 -38.53 -0.97 -1.39
N ASP A 370 -38.36 -1.88 -0.45
CA ASP A 370 -38.81 -3.25 -0.51
C ASP A 370 -40.34 -3.32 -0.50
N LEU A 371 -41.00 -2.40 0.23
CA LEU A 371 -42.44 -2.23 0.20
C LEU A 371 -42.92 -1.78 -1.19
N ALA A 372 -42.23 -0.87 -1.86
CA ALA A 372 -42.53 -0.47 -3.22
C ALA A 372 -42.30 -1.63 -4.20
N ASP A 373 -41.22 -2.38 -4.08
CA ASP A 373 -40.89 -3.52 -4.91
C ASP A 373 -41.91 -4.67 -4.72
N TYR A 374 -42.42 -4.85 -3.50
CA TYR A 374 -43.53 -5.78 -3.23
C TYR A 374 -44.78 -5.45 -4.08
N LEU A 375 -45.18 -4.19 -4.13
CA LEU A 375 -46.32 -3.77 -4.96
C LEU A 375 -46.03 -3.91 -6.44
N VAL A 376 -44.79 -3.66 -6.88
CA VAL A 376 -44.37 -3.88 -8.27
C VAL A 376 -44.52 -5.37 -8.66
N ARG A 377 -44.07 -6.28 -7.80
CA ARG A 377 -44.23 -7.73 -8.00
C ARG A 377 -45.69 -8.15 -8.09
N LYS A 378 -46.61 -7.41 -7.44
CA LYS A 378 -48.05 -7.59 -7.55
C LYS A 378 -48.70 -6.85 -8.75
N GLY A 379 -47.89 -6.26 -9.63
CA GLY A 379 -48.32 -5.66 -10.91
C GLY A 379 -48.52 -4.14 -10.88
N MET A 380 -48.21 -3.44 -9.79
CA MET A 380 -48.33 -2.00 -9.73
C MET A 380 -47.15 -1.32 -10.48
N PRO A 381 -47.38 -0.28 -11.30
CA PRO A 381 -46.29 0.49 -11.90
C PRO A 381 -45.38 1.11 -10.83
N PHE A 382 -44.05 1.08 -11.02
CA PHE A 382 -43.07 1.51 -10.01
C PHE A 382 -43.32 2.90 -9.43
N ARG A 383 -43.64 3.91 -10.28
CA ARG A 383 -43.93 5.29 -9.79
C ARG A 383 -45.11 5.34 -8.85
N GLN A 384 -46.14 4.54 -9.11
CA GLN A 384 -47.29 4.42 -8.24
C GLN A 384 -46.97 3.68 -6.96
N ALA A 385 -46.25 2.56 -7.06
CA ALA A 385 -45.76 1.81 -5.90
C ALA A 385 -44.89 2.64 -4.96
N HIS A 386 -43.99 3.44 -5.53
CA HIS A 386 -43.15 4.40 -4.76
C HIS A 386 -44.02 5.45 -4.03
N SER A 387 -45.05 5.99 -4.69
CA SER A 387 -45.99 6.97 -4.07
C SER A 387 -46.75 6.33 -2.91
N VAL A 388 -47.27 5.12 -3.10
CA VAL A 388 -48.00 4.36 -2.05
C VAL A 388 -47.08 4.03 -0.88
N SER A 389 -45.88 3.58 -1.14
CA SER A 389 -44.85 3.33 -0.09
C SER A 389 -44.54 4.61 0.68
N GLY A 390 -44.36 5.74 0.00
CA GLY A 390 -44.16 7.05 0.64
C GLY A 390 -45.30 7.47 1.55
N GLN A 391 -46.56 7.19 1.15
CA GLN A 391 -47.74 7.46 1.97
C GLN A 391 -47.77 6.56 3.23
N ALA A 392 -47.41 5.27 3.09
CA ALA A 392 -47.29 4.37 4.23
C ALA A 392 -46.21 4.87 5.24
N VAL A 393 -45.07 5.29 4.75
CA VAL A 393 -44.02 5.88 5.58
C VAL A 393 -44.51 7.15 6.31
N ALA A 394 -45.14 8.08 5.59
CA ALA A 394 -45.68 9.31 6.19
C ALA A 394 -46.70 8.98 7.31
N HIS A 395 -47.58 8.02 7.06
CA HIS A 395 -48.57 7.56 8.02
C HIS A 395 -47.94 6.92 9.28
N CYS A 396 -46.86 6.15 9.09
CA CYS A 396 -46.10 5.59 10.20
C CYS A 396 -45.38 6.66 11.03
N ILE A 397 -44.80 7.70 10.38
CA ILE A 397 -44.15 8.83 11.05
C ILE A 397 -45.13 9.57 11.96
N GLU A 398 -46.34 9.88 11.44
CA GLU A 398 -47.37 10.57 12.22
C GLU A 398 -47.78 9.78 13.48
N ARG A 399 -47.82 8.44 13.39
CA ARG A 399 -48.17 7.55 14.48
C ARG A 399 -47.00 7.15 15.38
N LYS A 400 -45.80 7.46 14.99
CA LYS A 400 -44.55 7.05 15.67
C LYS A 400 -44.41 5.52 15.76
N ILE A 401 -44.70 4.84 14.68
CA ILE A 401 -44.56 3.38 14.50
C ILE A 401 -43.71 3.10 13.28
N TRP A 402 -43.25 1.87 13.11
CA TRP A 402 -42.50 1.43 11.93
C TRP A 402 -43.43 0.72 10.94
N LEU A 403 -42.96 0.49 9.69
CA LEU A 403 -43.72 -0.23 8.66
C LEU A 403 -44.13 -1.63 9.13
N ALA A 404 -43.31 -2.31 9.90
CA ALA A 404 -43.66 -3.64 10.45
C ALA A 404 -44.80 -3.61 11.46
N ASP A 405 -45.07 -2.48 12.08
CA ASP A 405 -46.15 -2.31 13.08
C ASP A 405 -47.46 -1.77 12.49
N LEU A 406 -47.44 -1.37 11.20
CA LEU A 406 -48.62 -0.82 10.54
C LEU A 406 -49.66 -1.93 10.33
N PRO A 407 -50.92 -1.80 10.83
CA PRO A 407 -51.96 -2.81 10.64
C PRO A 407 -52.29 -3.05 9.18
N LEU A 408 -52.53 -4.31 8.79
CA LEU A 408 -52.89 -4.67 7.42
C LEU A 408 -54.04 -3.85 6.86
N ALA A 409 -55.07 -3.59 7.68
CA ALA A 409 -56.22 -2.78 7.28
C ALA A 409 -55.80 -1.33 6.89
N ASP A 410 -54.72 -0.78 7.44
CA ASP A 410 -54.20 0.55 7.07
C ASP A 410 -53.41 0.47 5.75
N TYR A 411 -52.60 -0.59 5.56
CA TYR A 411 -51.99 -0.90 4.28
C TYR A 411 -53.06 -1.03 3.15
N GLN A 412 -54.12 -1.76 3.41
CA GLN A 412 -55.21 -2.01 2.43
C GLN A 412 -55.99 -0.73 2.09
N LYS A 413 -56.02 0.28 2.96
CA LYS A 413 -56.56 1.59 2.61
C LYS A 413 -55.72 2.33 1.57
N LEU A 414 -54.41 2.07 1.53
CA LEU A 414 -53.50 2.68 0.56
C LEU A 414 -53.51 1.93 -0.78
N SER A 415 -53.64 0.60 -0.74
CA SER A 415 -53.80 -0.24 -1.92
C SER A 415 -54.41 -1.59 -1.57
N ALA A 416 -55.38 -2.05 -2.38
CA ALA A 416 -55.98 -3.37 -2.25
C ALA A 416 -55.03 -4.53 -2.60
N LEU A 417 -53.81 -4.24 -3.09
CA LEU A 417 -52.80 -5.24 -3.39
C LEU A 417 -52.04 -5.72 -2.14
N PHE A 418 -52.19 -5.06 -1.00
CA PHE A 418 -51.54 -5.49 0.25
C PHE A 418 -52.28 -6.67 0.87
N ASP A 419 -51.52 -7.72 1.19
CA ASP A 419 -51.96 -8.90 1.93
C ASP A 419 -51.00 -9.14 3.13
N GLU A 420 -51.23 -10.17 3.94
CA GLU A 420 -50.40 -10.51 5.11
C GLU A 420 -48.94 -10.78 4.75
N ASP A 421 -48.64 -11.18 3.50
CA ASP A 421 -47.30 -11.41 3.00
C ASP A 421 -46.44 -10.14 2.91
N VAL A 422 -47.03 -8.94 3.09
CA VAL A 422 -46.27 -7.67 3.18
C VAL A 422 -45.29 -7.67 4.32
N TYR A 423 -45.65 -8.22 5.47
CA TYR A 423 -44.75 -8.24 6.64
C TYR A 423 -43.52 -9.10 6.40
N GLU A 424 -43.64 -10.21 5.71
CA GLU A 424 -42.49 -11.03 5.31
C GLU A 424 -41.62 -10.31 4.26
N ALA A 425 -42.29 -9.63 3.31
CA ALA A 425 -41.59 -8.93 2.23
C ALA A 425 -40.69 -7.79 2.72
N ILE A 426 -41.04 -7.14 3.83
CA ILE A 426 -40.28 -6.00 4.40
C ILE A 426 -39.36 -6.39 5.56
N ARG A 427 -39.24 -7.68 5.90
CA ARG A 427 -38.28 -8.14 6.90
C ARG A 427 -36.87 -7.89 6.42
N PRO A 428 -35.95 -7.45 7.28
CA PRO A 428 -34.56 -7.20 6.91
C PRO A 428 -33.88 -8.37 6.19
N GLU A 429 -34.15 -9.61 6.62
CA GLU A 429 -33.62 -10.82 5.96
C GLU A 429 -34.12 -10.95 4.53
N THR A 430 -35.43 -10.75 4.32
CA THR A 430 -36.04 -10.82 2.98
C THR A 430 -35.53 -9.68 2.10
N CYS A 431 -35.44 -8.48 2.64
CA CYS A 431 -34.85 -7.33 1.94
C CYS A 431 -33.46 -7.62 1.43
N VAL A 432 -32.59 -8.21 2.27
CA VAL A 432 -31.23 -8.62 1.87
C VAL A 432 -31.29 -9.77 0.86
N ALA A 433 -32.05 -10.83 1.12
CA ALA A 433 -32.11 -12.02 0.26
C ALA A 433 -32.55 -11.70 -1.18
N TYR A 434 -33.48 -10.76 -1.37
CA TYR A 434 -33.96 -10.37 -2.70
C TYR A 434 -32.96 -9.57 -3.54
N ARG A 435 -31.92 -9.03 -2.93
CA ARG A 435 -30.85 -8.28 -3.66
C ARG A 435 -29.81 -9.24 -4.23
N ASN A 436 -30.26 -10.22 -5.02
CA ASN A 436 -29.46 -11.31 -5.58
C ASN A 436 -28.94 -11.05 -7.00
N SER A 437 -28.97 -9.80 -7.48
CA SER A 437 -28.26 -9.42 -8.69
C SER A 437 -26.75 -9.60 -8.51
N TYR A 438 -26.02 -9.89 -9.59
CA TYR A 438 -24.56 -10.02 -9.53
C TYR A 438 -23.92 -8.81 -8.83
N GLY A 439 -23.12 -9.07 -7.79
CA GLY A 439 -22.52 -8.04 -6.95
C GLY A 439 -23.48 -7.41 -5.93
N GLY A 440 -24.71 -7.91 -5.79
CA GLY A 440 -25.67 -7.47 -4.77
C GLY A 440 -25.31 -7.92 -3.36
N THR A 441 -26.13 -7.52 -2.37
CA THR A 441 -25.85 -7.79 -0.94
C THR A 441 -26.50 -9.07 -0.41
N SER A 442 -27.10 -9.94 -1.26
CA SER A 442 -27.73 -11.17 -0.77
C SER A 442 -26.71 -12.12 -0.14
N TYR A 443 -27.19 -13.06 0.67
CA TYR A 443 -26.35 -14.09 1.28
C TYR A 443 -25.58 -14.91 0.24
N GLU A 444 -26.24 -15.29 -0.88
CA GLU A 444 -25.62 -16.00 -1.99
C GLU A 444 -24.52 -15.18 -2.67
N GLN A 445 -24.77 -13.89 -2.90
CA GLN A 445 -23.76 -13.01 -3.49
C GLN A 445 -22.60 -12.74 -2.54
N ALA A 446 -22.83 -12.66 -1.23
CA ALA A 446 -21.78 -12.55 -0.24
C ALA A 446 -20.89 -13.80 -0.19
N ASP A 447 -21.48 -14.99 -0.22
CA ASP A 447 -20.72 -16.25 -0.31
C ASP A 447 -19.90 -16.32 -1.61
N THR A 448 -20.48 -15.95 -2.76
CA THR A 448 -19.74 -15.85 -4.04
C THR A 448 -18.57 -14.88 -3.98
N GLN A 449 -18.74 -13.71 -3.35
CA GLN A 449 -17.66 -12.73 -3.19
C GLN A 449 -16.54 -13.27 -2.30
N LEU A 450 -16.87 -13.98 -1.21
CA LEU A 450 -15.90 -14.60 -0.31
C LEU A 450 -15.11 -15.73 -0.99
N GLU A 451 -15.75 -16.54 -1.82
CA GLU A 451 -15.08 -17.58 -2.60
C GLU A 451 -14.10 -16.98 -3.62
N ALA A 452 -14.56 -16.02 -4.41
CA ALA A 452 -13.72 -15.33 -5.39
C ALA A 452 -12.52 -14.62 -4.73
N ALA A 453 -12.71 -14.05 -3.53
CA ALA A 453 -11.63 -13.43 -2.79
C ALA A 453 -10.56 -14.44 -2.36
N ARG A 454 -10.95 -15.64 -1.90
CA ARG A 454 -10.00 -16.69 -1.52
C ARG A 454 -9.20 -17.21 -2.71
N GLU A 455 -9.84 -17.35 -3.88
CA GLU A 455 -9.16 -17.72 -5.11
C GLU A 455 -8.13 -16.64 -5.52
N LEU A 456 -8.53 -15.37 -5.52
CA LEU A 456 -7.64 -14.26 -5.85
C LEU A 456 -6.43 -14.20 -4.90
N MET A 457 -6.64 -14.30 -3.58
CA MET A 457 -5.54 -14.30 -2.60
C MET A 457 -4.57 -15.48 -2.80
N THR A 458 -5.05 -16.60 -3.34
CA THR A 458 -4.19 -17.75 -3.69
C THR A 458 -3.28 -17.41 -4.86
N GLU A 459 -3.77 -16.72 -5.87
CA GLU A 459 -2.97 -16.26 -7.02
C GLU A 459 -1.99 -15.14 -6.59
N GLU A 460 -2.43 -14.19 -5.79
CA GLU A 460 -1.58 -13.14 -5.22
C GLU A 460 -0.42 -13.73 -4.42
N HIS A 461 -0.65 -14.78 -3.63
CA HIS A 461 0.41 -15.49 -2.92
C HIS A 461 1.47 -16.10 -3.85
N LYS A 462 1.05 -16.69 -4.97
CA LYS A 462 1.99 -17.24 -5.97
C LYS A 462 2.84 -16.14 -6.59
N ILE A 463 2.22 -14.99 -6.89
CA ILE A 463 2.91 -13.82 -7.41
C ILE A 463 3.98 -13.35 -6.41
N ILE A 464 3.61 -13.12 -5.15
CA ILE A 464 4.54 -12.69 -4.10
C ILE A 464 5.70 -13.69 -3.97
N SER A 465 5.40 -14.98 -3.89
CA SER A 465 6.42 -16.03 -3.78
C SER A 465 7.42 -15.99 -4.95
N THR A 466 6.92 -15.78 -6.17
CA THR A 466 7.77 -15.65 -7.37
C THR A 466 8.66 -14.41 -7.28
N LEU A 467 8.10 -13.27 -6.87
CA LEU A 467 8.84 -12.01 -6.76
C LEU A 467 9.87 -12.06 -5.63
N THR A 468 9.53 -12.69 -4.49
CA THR A 468 10.46 -12.90 -3.36
C THR A 468 11.67 -13.73 -3.79
N GLY A 469 11.47 -14.81 -4.54
CA GLY A 469 12.58 -15.63 -5.07
C GLY A 469 13.51 -14.86 -6.01
N LYS A 470 13.04 -13.79 -6.69
CA LYS A 470 13.88 -12.91 -7.48
C LYS A 470 14.77 -11.97 -6.64
N GLN A 471 14.47 -11.80 -5.36
CA GLN A 471 15.19 -10.88 -4.46
C GLN A 471 16.35 -11.54 -3.69
N GLU A 472 16.46 -12.85 -3.73
CA GLU A 472 17.55 -13.62 -3.11
C GLU A 472 18.82 -13.52 -3.96
N ILE A 473 19.58 -12.40 -3.80
CA ILE A 473 20.78 -12.05 -4.59
C ILE A 473 22.07 -11.93 -3.78
N LEU A 474 22.03 -12.04 -2.44
CA LEU A 474 23.20 -11.94 -1.53
C LEU A 474 23.61 -13.30 -0.94
#